data_2ab4d36d01af348f1a24634c57ebbc45
#
_entry.id   2ab4d36d01af348f1a24634c57ebbc45
#
_cell.length_a   1.000
_cell.length_b   1.000
_cell.length_c   1.000
_cell.angle_alpha   90.00
_cell.angle_beta   90.00
_cell.angle_gamma   90.00
#
_symmetry.space_group_name_H-M   'P 1'
#
loop_
_entity.id
_entity.type
_entity.pdbx_description
1 polymer ?
#
loop_
_entity_poly.entity_id
_entity_poly.type
_entity_poly.pdbx_seq_one_letter_code
_entity_poly.pdbx_strand_id
1 'polypeptide(L)'
;AIRRQRQMCIRDSHSPAFSQACDEEGMLFWSEAPFWGIGGYRGDGYWDCSAYPVTPSDTAAFEQSALRQLEEMIRIHRNHPSIVVWSMSNEPFFSESSTLPGVQRLLHRMVERTHQLDPTRLAAIGGAQRPLGENRIDRIGDMAGYNGDGATQPDFQQPGIPSIVAEYGSVTADRPGNYAPGWGDLDANEAWRGVSWRSGQAIWCGFDHGSIAGSALGKMGIVDYFRIPKRAWYWYRRAYRGIEPPVWPIQGKPVALRLEVIGNKEVLADGTDDVQLLVTVVDSTGRDLSNNVPVDLCVTKGPGEFPTGKSICFRANSDIRIQDGKAAISLRAYYSGKCIVEARSPGLKTATVSIDFIGAPAFCPGQSVEAVNRPYTSFIRETTASLQRFGRNNPTFSTSHLDGYDAGMATDECDSSFWQAELTDDAPRLTIDTEKMLEVKRLRFVFPPINVNRHFTIEISNDRQHWQSLAKVVLQGEQTIYEWKVDTGTSTPRGRFVSICWDEPETAMVGEVEIYGIVCR
;
A
#
# COMPACT_ATOMS: atom_id res chain seq x y z
N ALA A 1 -18.31 -9.85 6.53
CA ALA A 1 -16.82 -9.74 6.46
C ALA A 1 -16.39 -8.83 5.32
N ILE A 2 -16.82 -9.07 4.08
CA ILE A 2 -16.44 -8.24 2.91
C ILE A 2 -16.89 -6.76 3.06
N ARG A 3 -18.00 -6.47 3.71
CA ARG A 3 -18.46 -5.09 3.95
C ARG A 3 -17.63 -4.36 5.00
N ARG A 4 -17.23 -5.02 6.10
CA ARG A 4 -16.30 -4.42 7.09
C ARG A 4 -14.91 -4.20 6.51
N GLN A 5 -14.46 -5.05 5.60
CA GLN A 5 -13.16 -4.95 4.95
C GLN A 5 -13.07 -3.84 3.90
N ARG A 6 -14.18 -3.52 3.21
CA ARG A 6 -14.24 -2.35 2.32
C ARG A 6 -14.11 -1.02 3.06
N GLN A 7 -14.45 -0.99 4.35
CA GLN A 7 -14.30 0.19 5.20
C GLN A 7 -12.88 0.41 5.70
N MET A 8 -11.99 -0.58 5.59
CA MET A 8 -10.57 -0.43 5.95
C MET A 8 -9.71 0.10 4.80
N CYS A 9 -10.22 0.16 3.60
CA CYS A 9 -9.66 0.97 2.53
C CYS A 9 -10.13 2.41 2.73
N ILE A 10 -9.41 3.12 3.36
CA ILE A 10 -9.15 4.49 3.79
C ILE A 10 -9.83 5.64 3.02
N ARG A 11 -10.79 5.44 2.18
CA ARG A 11 -11.28 6.47 1.26
C ARG A 11 -12.72 6.86 1.42
N ASP A 12 -13.37 6.21 2.35
CA ASP A 12 -14.71 6.60 2.78
C ASP A 12 -14.60 7.08 4.21
N SER A 13 -15.49 7.97 4.62
CA SER A 13 -15.63 8.31 6.02
C SER A 13 -15.75 7.03 6.83
N HIS A 14 -14.89 6.88 7.83
CA HIS A 14 -14.93 5.72 8.72
C HIS A 14 -16.28 5.62 9.44
N SER A 15 -16.64 4.43 9.88
CA SER A 15 -17.85 4.27 10.69
C SER A 15 -17.77 5.10 11.97
N PRO A 16 -18.89 5.58 12.54
CA PRO A 16 -18.89 6.29 13.82
C PRO A 16 -18.17 5.53 14.93
N ALA A 17 -18.23 4.19 14.92
CA ALA A 17 -17.52 3.35 15.88
C ALA A 17 -15.98 3.51 15.80
N PHE A 18 -15.43 3.75 14.61
CA PHE A 18 -14.00 4.02 14.47
C PHE A 18 -13.62 5.38 15.06
N SER A 19 -14.40 6.42 14.75
CA SER A 19 -14.15 7.76 15.30
C SER A 19 -14.30 7.76 16.83
N GLN A 20 -15.30 7.05 17.37
CA GLN A 20 -15.46 6.87 18.81
C GLN A 20 -14.26 6.15 19.44
N ALA A 21 -13.77 5.07 18.82
CA ALA A 21 -12.58 4.39 19.31
C ALA A 21 -11.33 5.30 19.29
N CYS A 22 -11.18 6.14 18.26
CA CYS A 22 -10.10 7.14 18.24
C CYS A 22 -10.23 8.16 19.39
N ASP A 23 -11.45 8.59 19.70
CA ASP A 23 -11.69 9.49 20.84
C ASP A 23 -11.34 8.83 22.18
N GLU A 24 -11.74 7.57 22.37
CA GLU A 24 -11.51 6.80 23.60
C GLU A 24 -10.03 6.47 23.81
N GLU A 25 -9.31 6.13 22.73
CA GLU A 25 -7.90 5.76 22.77
C GLU A 25 -6.94 6.97 22.64
N GLY A 26 -7.46 8.17 22.42
CA GLY A 26 -6.67 9.38 22.26
C GLY A 26 -5.84 9.40 20.96
N MET A 27 -6.34 8.78 19.89
CA MET A 27 -5.70 8.71 18.59
C MET A 27 -6.04 9.95 17.76
N LEU A 28 -5.04 10.68 17.29
CA LEU A 28 -5.26 11.77 16.33
C LEU A 28 -5.72 11.19 14.99
N PHE A 29 -6.80 11.75 14.45
CA PHE A 29 -7.43 11.25 13.24
C PHE A 29 -7.42 12.29 12.13
N TRP A 30 -6.75 11.95 11.02
CA TRP A 30 -6.80 12.64 9.74
C TRP A 30 -7.97 12.07 8.95
N SER A 31 -9.09 12.80 8.88
CA SER A 31 -10.30 12.35 8.19
C SER A 31 -10.30 12.81 6.74
N GLU A 32 -10.33 11.88 5.82
CA GLU A 32 -10.14 12.13 4.39
C GLU A 32 -11.39 11.84 3.56
N ALA A 33 -11.73 12.77 2.66
CA ALA A 33 -12.80 12.60 1.70
C ALA A 33 -12.38 11.66 0.56
N PRO A 34 -13.32 10.90 -0.03
CA PRO A 34 -13.01 9.88 -1.03
C PRO A 34 -12.72 10.46 -2.43
N PHE A 35 -11.99 11.55 -2.51
CA PHE A 35 -11.56 12.11 -3.80
C PHE A 35 -10.25 11.45 -4.23
N TRP A 36 -10.35 10.25 -4.64
CA TRP A 36 -9.40 9.42 -5.34
C TRP A 36 -10.17 8.38 -6.12
N GLY A 37 -9.63 7.84 -7.16
CA GLY A 37 -10.30 6.72 -7.81
C GLY A 37 -10.27 6.81 -9.33
N ILE A 38 -11.25 6.20 -9.95
CA ILE A 38 -11.32 6.04 -11.39
C ILE A 38 -12.41 6.96 -11.94
N GLY A 39 -12.02 8.14 -12.40
CA GLY A 39 -12.86 9.05 -13.20
C GLY A 39 -12.87 8.71 -14.67
N GLY A 40 -12.13 7.71 -15.07
CA GLY A 40 -12.04 7.13 -16.40
C GLY A 40 -10.98 6.03 -16.42
N TYR A 41 -11.06 5.15 -17.42
CA TYR A 41 -10.12 4.05 -17.61
C TYR A 41 -9.40 4.22 -18.94
N ARG A 42 -8.09 4.18 -18.94
CA ARG A 42 -7.24 4.35 -20.14
C ARG A 42 -6.83 3.03 -20.80
N GLY A 43 -7.12 1.91 -20.18
CA GLY A 43 -6.97 0.58 -20.77
C GLY A 43 -5.58 -0.04 -20.70
N ASP A 44 -4.57 0.70 -20.27
CA ASP A 44 -3.16 0.30 -20.34
C ASP A 44 -2.52 0.00 -18.98
N GLY A 45 -3.28 -0.01 -17.88
CA GLY A 45 -2.79 -0.49 -16.59
C GLY A 45 -3.41 0.15 -15.35
N TYR A 46 -2.93 -0.28 -14.21
CA TYR A 46 -3.43 0.09 -12.90
C TYR A 46 -3.30 1.60 -12.60
N TRP A 47 -2.23 2.23 -13.10
CA TRP A 47 -1.93 3.65 -12.87
C TRP A 47 -2.55 4.60 -13.92
N ASP A 48 -3.16 4.04 -14.93
CA ASP A 48 -3.80 4.83 -16.01
C ASP A 48 -5.25 5.21 -15.69
N CYS A 49 -5.54 5.35 -14.41
CA CYS A 49 -6.81 5.83 -13.89
C CYS A 49 -6.75 7.34 -13.70
N SER A 50 -7.82 8.03 -14.06
CA SER A 50 -7.98 9.44 -13.72
C SER A 50 -8.81 9.57 -12.45
N ALA A 51 -8.31 10.29 -11.44
CA ALA A 51 -9.07 10.60 -10.24
C ALA A 51 -10.23 11.58 -10.51
N TYR A 52 -10.13 12.35 -11.58
CA TYR A 52 -11.15 13.28 -12.03
C TYR A 52 -11.70 12.85 -13.41
N PRO A 53 -13.00 13.07 -13.70
CA PRO A 53 -13.62 12.60 -14.95
C PRO A 53 -12.92 13.10 -16.20
N VAL A 54 -12.61 12.16 -17.10
CA VAL A 54 -12.10 12.46 -18.45
C VAL A 54 -13.24 12.74 -19.44
N THR A 55 -14.45 12.31 -19.12
CA THR A 55 -15.66 12.55 -19.91
C THR A 55 -16.36 13.82 -19.43
N PRO A 56 -16.44 14.89 -20.22
CA PRO A 56 -16.98 16.17 -19.76
C PRO A 56 -18.43 16.11 -19.23
N SER A 57 -19.27 15.21 -19.76
CA SER A 57 -20.65 15.02 -19.29
C SER A 57 -20.75 14.55 -17.85
N ASP A 58 -19.71 13.88 -17.33
CA ASP A 58 -19.73 13.29 -15.99
C ASP A 58 -19.24 14.27 -14.92
N THR A 59 -18.58 15.35 -15.32
CA THR A 59 -17.92 16.31 -14.44
C THR A 59 -18.89 16.90 -13.40
N ALA A 60 -20.05 17.39 -13.82
CA ALA A 60 -20.98 18.06 -12.93
C ALA A 60 -21.52 17.12 -11.85
N ALA A 61 -21.89 15.90 -12.22
CA ALA A 61 -22.39 14.88 -11.30
C ALA A 61 -21.29 14.42 -10.32
N PHE A 62 -20.07 14.26 -10.81
CA PHE A 62 -18.91 13.90 -9.99
C PHE A 62 -18.60 14.98 -8.94
N GLU A 63 -18.45 16.25 -9.35
CA GLU A 63 -18.17 17.36 -8.44
C GLU A 63 -19.27 17.53 -7.38
N GLN A 64 -20.54 17.42 -7.79
CA GLN A 64 -21.65 17.45 -6.84
C GLN A 64 -21.59 16.29 -5.85
N SER A 65 -21.26 15.09 -6.30
CA SER A 65 -21.11 13.92 -5.44
C SER A 65 -19.95 14.08 -4.45
N ALA A 66 -18.78 14.57 -4.91
CA ALA A 66 -17.63 14.80 -4.07
C ALA A 66 -17.92 15.83 -2.95
N LEU A 67 -18.55 16.95 -3.30
CA LEU A 67 -18.96 17.96 -2.31
C LEU A 67 -19.99 17.43 -1.33
N ARG A 68 -21.00 16.68 -1.78
CA ARG A 68 -22.00 16.09 -0.90
C ARG A 68 -21.39 15.10 0.08
N GLN A 69 -20.50 14.21 -0.39
CA GLN A 69 -19.83 13.26 0.48
C GLN A 69 -18.94 13.95 1.53
N LEU A 70 -18.23 15.02 1.15
CA LEU A 70 -17.48 15.85 2.10
C LEU A 70 -18.40 16.49 3.14
N GLU A 71 -19.54 17.05 2.72
CA GLU A 71 -20.52 17.64 3.64
C GLU A 71 -21.08 16.61 4.63
N GLU A 72 -21.44 15.43 4.15
CA GLU A 72 -21.95 14.34 4.98
C GLU A 72 -20.89 13.88 5.98
N MET A 73 -19.64 13.69 5.54
CA MET A 73 -18.51 13.32 6.39
C MET A 73 -18.33 14.34 7.54
N ILE A 74 -18.26 15.63 7.21
CA ILE A 74 -18.07 16.67 8.23
C ILE A 74 -19.27 16.73 9.19
N ARG A 75 -20.51 16.71 8.69
CA ARG A 75 -21.71 16.79 9.53
C ARG A 75 -21.86 15.62 10.48
N ILE A 76 -21.48 14.41 10.06
CA ILE A 76 -21.56 13.19 10.86
C ILE A 76 -20.47 13.21 11.94
N HIS A 77 -19.24 13.62 11.59
CA HIS A 77 -18.08 13.39 12.44
C HIS A 77 -17.50 14.62 13.14
N ARG A 78 -17.96 15.84 12.87
CA ARG A 78 -17.38 17.08 13.42
C ARG A 78 -17.35 17.17 14.96
N ASN A 79 -18.14 16.37 15.65
CA ASN A 79 -18.17 16.36 17.12
C ASN A 79 -17.14 15.41 17.74
N HIS A 80 -16.35 14.68 16.92
CA HIS A 80 -15.29 13.82 17.40
C HIS A 80 -14.00 14.62 17.65
N PRO A 81 -13.52 14.73 18.90
CA PRO A 81 -12.31 15.51 19.21
C PRO A 81 -11.02 14.89 18.66
N SER A 82 -11.01 13.61 18.35
CA SER A 82 -9.88 12.91 17.71
C SER A 82 -9.59 13.43 16.30
N ILE A 83 -10.59 13.93 15.57
CA ILE A 83 -10.42 14.48 14.23
C ILE A 83 -9.72 15.83 14.32
N VAL A 84 -8.51 15.91 13.80
CA VAL A 84 -7.68 17.13 13.86
C VAL A 84 -7.66 17.89 12.53
N VAL A 85 -7.92 17.20 11.42
CA VAL A 85 -7.86 17.72 10.05
C VAL A 85 -8.95 17.07 9.19
N TRP A 86 -9.53 17.86 8.28
CA TRP A 86 -10.33 17.39 7.17
C TRP A 86 -9.48 17.40 5.91
N SER A 87 -9.24 16.24 5.30
CA SER A 87 -8.49 16.11 4.05
C SER A 87 -9.44 16.03 2.86
N MET A 88 -9.17 16.82 1.84
CA MET A 88 -10.03 16.92 0.66
C MET A 88 -9.84 15.78 -0.32
N SER A 89 -8.69 15.13 -0.31
CA SER A 89 -8.28 14.17 -1.35
C SER A 89 -7.16 13.27 -0.91
N ASN A 90 -6.92 12.20 -1.70
CA ASN A 90 -5.65 11.50 -1.76
C ASN A 90 -5.16 11.44 -3.20
N GLU A 91 -3.94 11.92 -3.48
CA GLU A 91 -3.25 11.82 -4.77
C GLU A 91 -4.12 12.19 -6.00
N PRO A 92 -4.85 13.32 -5.99
CA PRO A 92 -5.75 13.68 -7.08
C PRO A 92 -5.02 14.05 -8.37
N PHE A 93 -3.69 14.14 -8.34
CA PHE A 93 -2.83 14.32 -9.51
C PHE A 93 -2.78 13.07 -10.41
N PHE A 94 -3.19 11.88 -9.94
CA PHE A 94 -3.45 10.75 -10.81
C PHE A 94 -4.72 11.01 -11.65
N SER A 95 -4.63 12.03 -12.49
CA SER A 95 -5.67 12.51 -13.37
C SER A 95 -5.11 12.76 -14.75
N GLU A 96 -5.98 12.65 -15.76
CA GLU A 96 -5.64 13.09 -17.11
C GLU A 96 -5.19 14.56 -17.09
N SER A 97 -4.06 14.87 -17.70
CA SER A 97 -3.43 16.21 -17.64
C SER A 97 -4.39 17.35 -18.03
N SER A 98 -5.25 17.12 -19.02
CA SER A 98 -6.29 18.08 -19.45
C SER A 98 -7.35 18.36 -18.37
N THR A 99 -7.47 17.50 -17.36
CA THR A 99 -8.47 17.63 -16.28
C THR A 99 -7.92 18.30 -15.02
N LEU A 100 -6.61 18.49 -14.90
CA LEU A 100 -5.98 19.11 -13.72
C LEU A 100 -6.57 20.47 -13.32
N PRO A 101 -6.93 21.38 -14.24
CA PRO A 101 -7.64 22.61 -13.87
C PRO A 101 -9.00 22.34 -13.20
N GLY A 102 -9.67 21.25 -13.57
CA GLY A 102 -10.89 20.79 -12.90
C GLY A 102 -10.64 20.31 -11.49
N VAL A 103 -9.59 19.52 -11.30
CA VAL A 103 -9.11 19.07 -9.97
C VAL A 103 -8.89 20.26 -9.06
N GLN A 104 -8.12 21.27 -9.50
CA GLN A 104 -7.84 22.47 -8.71
C GLN A 104 -9.12 23.22 -8.31
N ARG A 105 -10.02 23.47 -9.28
CA ARG A 105 -11.29 24.14 -8.99
C ARG A 105 -12.14 23.38 -7.96
N LEU A 106 -12.20 22.05 -8.08
CA LEU A 106 -12.93 21.22 -7.12
C LEU A 106 -12.31 21.29 -5.73
N LEU A 107 -10.99 21.18 -5.62
CA LEU A 107 -10.28 21.26 -4.35
C LEU A 107 -10.49 22.61 -3.65
N HIS A 108 -10.43 23.74 -4.37
CA HIS A 108 -10.76 25.06 -3.82
C HIS A 108 -12.19 25.10 -3.25
N ARG A 109 -13.17 24.58 -3.99
CA ARG A 109 -14.57 24.52 -3.54
C ARG A 109 -14.75 23.62 -2.33
N MET A 110 -14.01 22.51 -2.25
CA MET A 110 -14.03 21.59 -1.10
C MET A 110 -13.44 22.26 0.15
N VAL A 111 -12.32 22.96 0.02
CA VAL A 111 -11.70 23.74 1.12
C VAL A 111 -12.64 24.81 1.62
N GLU A 112 -13.20 25.62 0.72
CA GLU A 112 -14.19 26.66 1.08
C GLU A 112 -15.40 26.06 1.79
N ARG A 113 -15.91 24.94 1.29
CA ARG A 113 -17.03 24.24 1.89
C ARG A 113 -16.73 23.68 3.27
N THR A 114 -15.53 23.19 3.48
CA THR A 114 -15.05 22.73 4.79
C THR A 114 -15.05 23.87 5.81
N HIS A 115 -14.49 25.01 5.47
CA HIS A 115 -14.47 26.19 6.35
C HIS A 115 -15.88 26.70 6.72
N GLN A 116 -16.85 26.58 5.79
CA GLN A 116 -18.25 26.94 6.06
C GLN A 116 -18.92 25.98 7.05
N LEU A 117 -18.54 24.68 7.01
CA LEU A 117 -19.16 23.63 7.84
C LEU A 117 -18.48 23.44 9.18
N ASP A 118 -17.15 23.60 9.22
CA ASP A 118 -16.32 23.47 10.41
C ASP A 118 -15.14 24.45 10.36
N PRO A 119 -15.29 25.68 10.85
CA PRO A 119 -14.21 26.66 10.88
C PRO A 119 -13.17 26.39 11.98
N THR A 120 -13.31 25.31 12.75
CA THR A 120 -12.44 25.00 13.88
C THR A 120 -11.26 24.10 13.54
N ARG A 121 -11.30 23.44 12.37
CA ARG A 121 -10.27 22.51 11.90
C ARG A 121 -9.71 22.93 10.54
N LEU A 122 -8.45 22.55 10.31
CA LEU A 122 -7.78 22.80 9.04
C LEU A 122 -8.37 21.95 7.92
N ALA A 123 -8.45 22.53 6.73
CA ALA A 123 -8.72 21.83 5.48
C ALA A 123 -7.39 21.50 4.79
N ALA A 124 -7.08 20.22 4.63
CA ALA A 124 -5.83 19.76 4.04
C ALA A 124 -6.02 19.15 2.66
N ILE A 125 -4.93 19.14 1.88
CA ILE A 125 -4.85 18.37 0.64
C ILE A 125 -3.95 17.17 0.90
N GLY A 126 -4.52 15.96 0.85
CA GLY A 126 -3.78 14.72 0.99
C GLY A 126 -3.17 14.26 -0.33
N GLY A 127 -1.97 13.67 -0.28
CA GLY A 127 -1.25 13.23 -1.46
C GLY A 127 -0.95 14.38 -2.42
N ALA A 128 -0.44 15.51 -1.93
CA ALA A 128 -0.36 16.78 -2.66
C ALA A 128 0.99 17.03 -3.35
N GLN A 129 1.84 16.00 -3.48
CA GLN A 129 3.21 16.11 -3.97
C GLN A 129 3.34 16.32 -5.49
N ARG A 130 2.26 16.44 -6.20
CA ARG A 130 2.23 16.67 -7.66
C ARG A 130 0.96 17.42 -8.06
N PRO A 131 0.94 18.04 -9.23
CA PRO A 131 2.09 18.40 -10.05
C PRO A 131 2.90 19.56 -9.47
N LEU A 132 4.08 19.80 -10.00
CA LEU A 132 4.86 21.01 -9.73
C LEU A 132 4.41 22.21 -10.60
N GLY A 133 5.01 23.36 -10.38
CA GLY A 133 4.77 24.58 -11.14
C GLY A 133 3.40 25.21 -10.88
N GLU A 134 2.78 25.76 -11.91
CA GLU A 134 1.51 26.52 -11.80
C GLU A 134 0.31 25.65 -11.40
N ASN A 135 0.39 24.34 -11.64
CA ASN A 135 -0.67 23.41 -11.33
C ASN A 135 -0.55 22.80 -9.92
N ARG A 136 0.36 23.29 -9.09
CA ARG A 136 0.52 22.81 -7.69
C ARG A 136 -0.80 22.87 -6.94
N ILE A 137 -1.06 21.82 -6.18
CA ILE A 137 -2.28 21.67 -5.38
C ILE A 137 -2.02 21.74 -3.86
N ASP A 138 -0.77 21.57 -3.44
CA ASP A 138 -0.37 21.51 -2.03
C ASP A 138 -0.64 22.81 -1.25
N ARG A 139 -0.81 23.94 -1.94
CA ARG A 139 -1.08 25.26 -1.34
C ARG A 139 -2.55 25.69 -1.42
N ILE A 140 -3.43 24.82 -1.87
CA ILE A 140 -4.87 25.13 -1.97
C ILE A 140 -5.55 25.11 -0.59
N GLY A 141 -5.13 24.20 0.28
CA GLY A 141 -5.66 24.08 1.64
C GLY A 141 -4.81 24.83 2.68
N ASP A 142 -5.21 24.67 3.94
CA ASP A 142 -4.49 25.22 5.09
C ASP A 142 -3.26 24.38 5.46
N MET A 143 -3.21 23.13 5.01
CA MET A 143 -2.18 22.15 5.31
C MET A 143 -1.95 21.22 4.12
N ALA A 144 -0.70 20.85 3.88
CA ALA A 144 -0.31 19.89 2.86
C ALA A 144 -0.01 18.52 3.46
N GLY A 145 -0.56 17.46 2.85
CA GLY A 145 -0.17 16.07 3.09
C GLY A 145 0.62 15.55 1.89
N TYR A 146 1.87 15.17 2.10
CA TYR A 146 2.72 14.60 1.04
C TYR A 146 2.84 13.10 1.22
N ASN A 147 2.73 12.35 0.12
CA ASN A 147 3.05 10.93 0.15
C ASN A 147 4.55 10.73 -0.09
N GLY A 148 5.06 9.53 0.13
CA GLY A 148 6.45 9.26 0.38
C GLY A 148 7.48 9.82 -0.60
N ASP A 149 7.18 9.79 -1.89
CA ASP A 149 8.06 10.35 -2.92
C ASP A 149 8.18 11.87 -2.82
N GLY A 150 7.06 12.56 -2.58
CA GLY A 150 7.07 14.00 -2.35
C GLY A 150 7.77 14.38 -1.04
N ALA A 151 7.63 13.56 -0.01
CA ALA A 151 8.24 13.84 1.28
C ALA A 151 9.77 13.92 1.24
N THR A 152 10.41 13.28 0.26
CA THR A 152 11.87 13.28 0.11
C THR A 152 12.41 14.45 -0.70
N GLN A 153 11.54 15.25 -1.33
CA GLN A 153 11.95 16.29 -2.27
C GLN A 153 12.05 17.67 -1.61
N PRO A 154 13.11 18.45 -1.91
CA PRO A 154 13.30 19.79 -1.36
C PRO A 154 12.14 20.74 -1.61
N ASP A 155 11.48 20.66 -2.77
CA ASP A 155 10.33 21.50 -3.13
C ASP A 155 9.18 21.46 -2.13
N PHE A 156 9.03 20.34 -1.41
CA PHE A 156 7.98 20.10 -0.43
C PHE A 156 8.45 20.22 1.02
N GLN A 157 9.72 20.56 1.24
CA GLN A 157 10.27 20.74 2.60
C GLN A 157 9.93 22.11 3.19
N GLN A 158 9.64 23.11 2.35
CA GLN A 158 9.25 24.45 2.78
C GLN A 158 8.04 24.97 1.99
N PRO A 159 6.86 24.35 2.11
CA PRO A 159 5.70 24.75 1.32
C PRO A 159 5.12 26.12 1.69
N GLY A 160 5.54 26.72 2.82
CA GLY A 160 4.99 27.96 3.34
C GLY A 160 3.69 27.81 4.14
N ILE A 161 3.21 26.60 4.30
CA ILE A 161 2.06 26.21 5.12
C ILE A 161 2.43 24.97 5.96
N PRO A 162 1.68 24.64 7.01
CA PRO A 162 1.89 23.39 7.75
C PRO A 162 1.86 22.17 6.84
N SER A 163 2.73 21.21 7.09
CA SER A 163 2.78 19.98 6.30
C SER A 163 2.97 18.73 7.15
N ILE A 164 2.53 17.61 6.60
CA ILE A 164 2.69 16.27 7.15
C ILE A 164 3.09 15.33 6.02
N VAL A 165 3.84 14.27 6.34
CA VAL A 165 3.97 13.11 5.44
C VAL A 165 2.77 12.20 5.67
N ALA A 166 1.81 12.22 4.73
CA ALA A 166 0.54 11.51 4.86
C ALA A 166 0.68 10.00 4.65
N GLU A 167 1.66 9.57 3.85
CA GLU A 167 1.94 8.16 3.59
C GLU A 167 3.45 7.95 3.35
N TYR A 168 4.05 6.94 4.00
CA TYR A 168 5.41 6.51 3.70
C TYR A 168 5.69 5.08 4.16
N GLY A 169 6.75 4.48 3.68
CA GLY A 169 7.40 3.31 4.27
C GLY A 169 6.78 1.96 3.92
N SER A 170 5.79 1.90 3.02
CA SER A 170 5.19 0.62 2.68
C SER A 170 6.13 -0.30 1.90
N VAL A 171 5.95 -1.59 2.12
CA VAL A 171 6.55 -2.65 1.32
C VAL A 171 5.48 -3.69 1.05
N THR A 172 5.19 -3.95 -0.23
CA THR A 172 4.25 -5.00 -0.61
C THR A 172 4.88 -6.37 -0.38
N ALA A 173 4.58 -6.98 0.74
CA ALA A 173 5.15 -8.28 1.12
C ALA A 173 4.23 -9.09 2.02
N ASP A 174 4.23 -10.41 1.82
CA ASP A 174 3.68 -11.37 2.78
C ASP A 174 4.55 -11.42 4.05
N ARG A 175 4.02 -12.02 5.14
CA ARG A 175 4.86 -12.34 6.31
C ARG A 175 6.00 -13.28 5.92
N PRO A 176 7.20 -13.14 6.50
CA PRO A 176 7.57 -12.17 7.53
C PRO A 176 7.80 -10.75 7.01
N GLY A 177 7.92 -10.53 5.70
CA GLY A 177 8.16 -9.23 5.10
C GLY A 177 9.57 -8.67 5.35
N ASN A 178 9.79 -7.44 4.89
CA ASN A 178 11.03 -6.72 5.11
C ASN A 178 11.08 -6.10 6.51
N TYR A 179 12.29 -5.92 7.05
CA TYR A 179 12.47 -5.35 8.39
C TYR A 179 12.37 -3.82 8.38
N ALA A 180 13.07 -3.15 7.51
CA ALA A 180 13.07 -1.69 7.42
C ALA A 180 11.90 -1.16 6.57
N PRO A 181 11.53 0.12 6.72
CA PRO A 181 10.59 0.79 5.83
C PRO A 181 10.99 0.71 4.36
N GLY A 182 9.98 0.84 3.49
CA GLY A 182 10.14 0.82 2.03
C GLY A 182 10.21 2.20 1.41
N TRP A 183 9.35 2.45 0.40
CA TRP A 183 9.35 3.68 -0.38
C TRP A 183 9.07 4.92 0.47
N GLY A 184 9.56 6.07 0.00
CA GLY A 184 9.38 7.35 0.68
C GLY A 184 10.06 7.44 2.03
N ASP A 185 10.96 6.51 2.32
CA ASP A 185 11.78 6.55 3.51
C ASP A 185 12.83 7.65 3.37
N LEU A 186 12.65 8.70 4.15
CA LEU A 186 13.54 9.86 4.22
C LEU A 186 14.84 9.54 4.95
N ASP A 187 15.49 8.48 4.74
CA ASP A 187 16.51 7.97 5.64
C ASP A 187 15.87 7.42 6.95
N ALA A 188 15.88 6.14 7.09
CA ALA A 188 15.26 5.39 8.18
C ALA A 188 15.59 5.90 9.60
N ASN A 189 16.67 6.64 9.75
CA ASN A 189 17.09 7.22 11.03
C ASN A 189 16.52 8.62 11.29
N GLU A 190 16.09 9.37 10.30
CA GLU A 190 15.72 10.79 10.42
C GLU A 190 14.24 11.05 10.13
N ALA A 191 13.63 10.29 9.27
CA ALA A 191 12.31 10.52 8.70
C ALA A 191 11.21 10.81 9.74
N TRP A 192 11.34 10.41 10.96
CA TRP A 192 10.33 10.47 12.02
C TRP A 192 10.82 11.17 13.28
N ARG A 193 12.02 11.79 13.27
CA ARG A 193 12.62 12.43 14.44
C ARG A 193 12.79 13.94 14.30
N GLY A 194 11.67 14.64 14.19
CA GLY A 194 11.68 16.06 14.42
C GLY A 194 12.42 16.90 13.39
N VAL A 195 12.24 16.60 12.11
CA VAL A 195 12.62 17.55 11.06
C VAL A 195 11.73 18.78 11.18
N SER A 196 12.35 19.95 11.15
CA SER A 196 11.69 21.23 11.46
C SER A 196 10.65 21.69 10.43
N TRP A 197 10.66 21.09 9.24
CA TRP A 197 9.81 21.51 8.14
C TRP A 197 8.49 20.72 8.01
N ARG A 198 8.20 19.77 8.91
CA ARG A 198 6.92 19.04 8.91
C ARG A 198 6.40 18.78 10.32
N SER A 199 5.07 18.65 10.45
CA SER A 199 4.38 18.44 11.72
C SER A 199 4.32 16.97 12.16
N GLY A 200 4.51 16.03 11.24
CA GLY A 200 4.44 14.60 11.54
C GLY A 200 4.48 13.74 10.29
N GLN A 201 4.30 12.42 10.50
CA GLN A 201 4.23 11.47 9.39
C GLN A 201 3.39 10.24 9.76
N ALA A 202 2.75 9.64 8.75
CA ALA A 202 1.94 8.45 8.87
C ALA A 202 2.46 7.32 7.96
N ILE A 203 2.46 6.11 8.49
CA ILE A 203 2.89 4.93 7.74
C ILE A 203 1.79 4.51 6.78
N TRP A 204 2.13 4.23 5.53
CA TRP A 204 1.27 3.49 4.64
C TRP A 204 1.75 2.03 4.53
N CYS A 205 1.05 1.09 5.19
CA CYS A 205 -0.08 1.34 6.09
C CYS A 205 0.00 0.46 7.33
N GLY A 206 -0.90 0.67 8.28
CA GLY A 206 -0.93 -0.13 9.50
C GLY A 206 -1.26 -1.61 9.26
N PHE A 207 -2.21 -1.89 8.34
CA PHE A 207 -2.76 -3.22 8.11
C PHE A 207 -2.76 -3.57 6.63
N ASP A 208 -2.56 -4.85 6.31
CA ASP A 208 -2.92 -5.35 4.98
C ASP A 208 -4.40 -5.08 4.74
N HIS A 209 -4.74 -4.64 3.56
CA HIS A 209 -6.10 -4.27 3.20
C HIS A 209 -6.66 -5.10 2.04
N GLY A 210 -8.00 -5.17 1.98
CA GLY A 210 -8.70 -5.97 0.98
C GLY A 210 -8.83 -5.32 -0.40
N SER A 211 -8.16 -4.20 -0.66
CA SER A 211 -8.14 -3.62 -1.99
C SER A 211 -7.27 -4.46 -2.92
N ILE A 212 -7.65 -4.51 -4.18
CA ILE A 212 -6.88 -5.18 -5.21
C ILE A 212 -6.04 -4.12 -5.91
N ALA A 213 -4.72 -4.19 -5.70
CA ALA A 213 -3.76 -3.43 -6.46
C ALA A 213 -3.27 -4.31 -7.63
N GLY A 214 -3.77 -4.05 -8.83
CA GLY A 214 -3.54 -4.92 -9.97
C GLY A 214 -4.15 -6.31 -9.76
N SER A 215 -3.34 -7.36 -9.71
CA SER A 215 -3.77 -8.76 -9.52
C SER A 215 -3.65 -9.27 -8.08
N ALA A 216 -3.19 -8.46 -7.14
CA ALA A 216 -2.91 -8.88 -5.77
C ALA A 216 -3.69 -8.07 -4.74
N LEU A 217 -3.95 -8.67 -3.57
CA LEU A 217 -4.42 -7.93 -2.40
C LEU A 217 -3.34 -6.96 -1.91
N GLY A 218 -3.76 -5.84 -1.30
CA GLY A 218 -2.87 -4.84 -0.74
C GLY A 218 -2.11 -5.33 0.49
N LYS A 219 -0.95 -5.95 0.28
CA LYS A 219 -0.09 -6.50 1.33
C LYS A 219 0.92 -5.47 1.86
N MET A 220 0.47 -4.24 2.04
CA MET A 220 1.31 -3.09 2.39
C MET A 220 1.38 -2.81 3.89
N GLY A 221 0.63 -3.55 4.70
CA GLY A 221 0.57 -3.35 6.15
C GLY A 221 1.86 -3.73 6.88
N ILE A 222 2.12 -3.07 8.00
CA ILE A 222 3.13 -3.51 8.96
C ILE A 222 2.67 -4.71 9.79
N VAL A 223 1.35 -4.94 9.86
CA VAL A 223 0.74 -6.20 10.27
C VAL A 223 -0.11 -6.75 9.13
N ASP A 224 -0.31 -8.06 9.11
CA ASP A 224 -1.11 -8.68 8.08
C ASP A 224 -2.61 -8.46 8.28
N TYR A 225 -3.39 -9.00 7.36
CA TYR A 225 -4.84 -8.95 7.37
C TYR A 225 -5.49 -9.46 8.68
N PHE A 226 -4.85 -10.42 9.33
CA PHE A 226 -5.28 -11.01 10.59
C PHE A 226 -4.62 -10.38 11.82
N ARG A 227 -3.97 -9.23 11.66
CA ARG A 227 -3.28 -8.50 12.75
C ARG A 227 -2.03 -9.21 13.27
N ILE A 228 -1.48 -10.15 12.52
CA ILE A 228 -0.20 -10.78 12.88
C ILE A 228 0.93 -9.84 12.45
N PRO A 229 1.84 -9.46 13.36
CA PRO A 229 2.93 -8.57 13.04
C PRO A 229 3.84 -9.10 11.93
N LYS A 230 4.19 -8.22 10.99
CA LYS A 230 5.29 -8.42 10.04
C LYS A 230 6.59 -7.88 10.64
N ARG A 231 7.73 -8.13 9.99
CA ARG A 231 9.04 -7.64 10.48
C ARG A 231 9.09 -6.12 10.57
N ALA A 232 8.43 -5.39 9.67
CA ALA A 232 8.34 -3.94 9.72
C ALA A 232 7.69 -3.43 11.03
N TRP A 233 6.66 -4.10 11.56
CA TRP A 233 6.07 -3.74 12.84
C TRP A 233 7.09 -3.76 13.98
N TYR A 234 7.97 -4.76 14.00
CA TYR A 234 9.03 -4.86 15.02
C TYR A 234 10.10 -3.78 14.83
N TRP A 235 10.35 -3.35 13.57
CA TRP A 235 11.23 -2.22 13.29
C TRP A 235 10.68 -0.93 13.92
N TYR A 236 9.38 -0.62 13.69
CA TYR A 236 8.73 0.54 14.29
C TYR A 236 8.64 0.44 15.81
N ARG A 237 8.37 -0.75 16.36
CA ARG A 237 8.39 -0.99 17.80
C ARG A 237 9.76 -0.68 18.41
N ARG A 238 10.83 -1.12 17.77
CA ARG A 238 12.18 -0.78 18.18
C ARG A 238 12.42 0.72 18.12
N ALA A 239 12.07 1.32 17.01
CA ALA A 239 12.24 2.73 16.76
C ALA A 239 11.53 3.61 17.78
N TYR A 240 10.27 3.32 18.09
CA TYR A 240 9.47 4.14 19.01
C TYR A 240 9.61 3.75 20.49
N ARG A 241 9.90 2.50 20.79
CA ARG A 241 9.87 1.97 22.15
C ARG A 241 11.21 1.43 22.64
N GLY A 242 12.24 1.34 21.79
CA GLY A 242 13.54 0.75 22.13
C GLY A 242 13.49 -0.77 22.40
N ILE A 243 12.43 -1.46 21.94
CA ILE A 243 12.26 -2.91 22.18
C ILE A 243 12.89 -3.66 21.02
N GLU A 244 13.92 -4.45 21.30
CA GLU A 244 14.63 -5.23 20.29
C GLU A 244 13.71 -6.24 19.58
N PRO A 245 13.87 -6.43 18.27
CA PRO A 245 13.13 -7.43 17.52
C PRO A 245 13.61 -8.85 17.86
N PRO A 246 12.76 -9.87 17.68
CA PRO A 246 13.22 -11.25 17.70
C PRO A 246 14.19 -11.54 16.56
N VAL A 247 15.04 -12.57 16.73
CA VAL A 247 15.90 -13.06 15.64
C VAL A 247 15.05 -13.85 14.64
N TRP A 248 15.24 -13.60 13.34
CA TRP A 248 14.58 -14.31 12.25
C TRP A 248 15.55 -14.99 11.29
N PRO A 249 15.08 -16.11 10.69
CA PRO A 249 13.90 -16.91 11.06
C PRO A 249 14.11 -17.58 12.43
N ILE A 250 13.02 -17.81 13.17
CA ILE A 250 13.08 -18.58 14.41
C ILE A 250 13.19 -20.06 14.05
N GLN A 251 14.39 -20.57 14.08
CA GLN A 251 14.68 -21.95 13.68
C GLN A 251 14.47 -22.93 14.84
N GLY A 252 14.05 -24.15 14.50
CA GLY A 252 13.87 -25.23 15.45
C GLY A 252 13.24 -26.47 14.80
N LYS A 253 13.04 -27.51 15.61
CA LYS A 253 12.34 -28.73 15.19
C LYS A 253 10.86 -28.61 15.54
N PRO A 254 9.94 -28.60 14.57
CA PRO A 254 8.51 -28.62 14.83
C PRO A 254 8.10 -29.88 15.58
N VAL A 255 7.30 -29.73 16.65
CA VAL A 255 6.81 -30.84 17.48
C VAL A 255 5.28 -30.81 17.63
N ALA A 256 4.70 -29.60 17.70
CA ALA A 256 3.29 -29.43 17.94
C ALA A 256 2.73 -28.20 17.22
N LEU A 257 1.41 -28.13 17.15
CA LEU A 257 0.67 -26.93 16.86
C LEU A 257 0.16 -26.30 18.17
N ARG A 258 0.04 -24.98 18.19
CA ARG A 258 -0.73 -24.23 19.17
C ARG A 258 -1.88 -23.55 18.44
N LEU A 259 -3.11 -23.67 18.96
CA LEU A 259 -4.32 -23.07 18.40
C LEU A 259 -4.94 -22.16 19.46
N GLU A 260 -5.14 -20.90 19.09
CA GLU A 260 -5.61 -19.85 20.01
C GLU A 260 -6.77 -19.09 19.40
N VAL A 261 -7.68 -18.61 20.26
CA VAL A 261 -8.71 -17.62 19.91
C VAL A 261 -8.14 -16.24 20.15
N ILE A 262 -8.18 -15.39 19.13
CA ILE A 262 -7.81 -13.98 19.24
C ILE A 262 -9.07 -13.17 19.47
N GLY A 263 -9.10 -12.42 20.57
CA GLY A 263 -10.27 -11.64 21.00
C GLY A 263 -11.20 -12.41 21.93
N ASN A 264 -12.51 -12.11 21.83
CA ASN A 264 -13.50 -12.73 22.69
C ASN A 264 -13.80 -14.18 22.27
N LYS A 265 -14.04 -15.04 23.26
CA LYS A 265 -14.44 -16.45 23.04
C LYS A 265 -15.95 -16.64 23.00
N GLU A 266 -16.72 -15.64 23.43
CA GLU A 266 -18.17 -15.59 23.29
C GLU A 266 -18.53 -14.73 22.09
N VAL A 267 -19.18 -15.31 21.09
CA VAL A 267 -19.44 -14.72 19.78
C VAL A 267 -20.90 -14.92 19.43
N LEU A 268 -21.56 -13.91 18.87
CA LEU A 268 -22.95 -14.03 18.47
C LEU A 268 -23.10 -14.98 17.28
N ALA A 269 -24.08 -15.89 17.39
CA ALA A 269 -24.43 -16.85 16.35
C ALA A 269 -25.38 -16.24 15.31
N ASP A 270 -25.04 -15.09 14.75
CA ASP A 270 -25.88 -14.33 13.80
C ASP A 270 -25.38 -14.42 12.34
N GLY A 271 -24.30 -15.16 12.11
CA GLY A 271 -23.67 -15.31 10.79
C GLY A 271 -22.87 -14.09 10.32
N THR A 272 -22.85 -13.00 11.10
CA THR A 272 -22.10 -11.77 10.82
C THR A 272 -20.98 -11.52 11.82
N ASP A 273 -21.15 -11.93 13.07
CA ASP A 273 -20.09 -11.92 14.07
C ASP A 273 -19.16 -13.10 13.87
N ASP A 274 -17.86 -12.92 14.12
CA ASP A 274 -16.85 -13.96 13.92
C ASP A 274 -15.77 -13.92 15.02
N VAL A 275 -15.07 -15.04 15.15
CA VAL A 275 -13.90 -15.18 15.99
C VAL A 275 -12.69 -15.49 15.14
N GLN A 276 -11.58 -14.85 15.41
CA GLN A 276 -10.32 -15.16 14.74
C GLN A 276 -9.57 -16.29 15.45
N LEU A 277 -9.18 -17.29 14.68
CA LEU A 277 -8.32 -18.39 15.11
C LEU A 277 -6.90 -18.18 14.61
N LEU A 278 -5.92 -18.35 15.49
CA LEU A 278 -4.50 -18.32 15.18
C LEU A 278 -3.89 -19.69 15.45
N VAL A 279 -3.29 -20.30 14.44
CA VAL A 279 -2.47 -21.49 14.57
C VAL A 279 -0.99 -21.12 14.45
N THR A 280 -0.18 -21.66 15.36
CA THR A 280 1.27 -21.44 15.41
C THR A 280 2.01 -22.77 15.49
N VAL A 281 3.08 -22.91 14.72
CA VAL A 281 4.01 -24.04 14.82
C VAL A 281 4.95 -23.82 16.01
N VAL A 282 5.10 -24.83 16.87
CA VAL A 282 5.93 -24.72 18.07
C VAL A 282 6.88 -25.90 18.22
N ASP A 283 7.98 -25.69 18.95
CA ASP A 283 8.92 -26.74 19.35
C ASP A 283 8.47 -27.48 20.62
N SER A 284 9.31 -28.37 21.14
CA SER A 284 9.03 -29.17 22.34
C SER A 284 8.87 -28.34 23.62
N THR A 285 9.35 -27.10 23.64
CA THR A 285 9.24 -26.17 24.77
C THR A 285 8.02 -25.22 24.62
N GLY A 286 7.32 -25.29 23.50
CA GLY A 286 6.20 -24.38 23.18
C GLY A 286 6.63 -23.05 22.57
N ARG A 287 7.91 -22.89 22.18
CA ARG A 287 8.43 -21.70 21.52
C ARG A 287 7.96 -21.67 20.08
N ASP A 288 7.53 -20.49 19.60
CA ASP A 288 7.14 -20.24 18.21
C ASP A 288 8.29 -20.52 17.26
N LEU A 289 7.99 -21.11 16.12
CA LEU A 289 8.93 -21.39 15.03
C LEU A 289 8.46 -20.77 13.72
N SER A 290 9.41 -20.44 12.84
CA SER A 290 9.13 -19.91 11.50
C SER A 290 8.90 -21.00 10.44
N ASN A 291 8.74 -22.26 10.84
CA ASN A 291 8.55 -23.38 9.92
C ASN A 291 7.18 -23.33 9.23
N ASN A 292 7.17 -23.42 7.91
CA ASN A 292 5.96 -23.48 7.11
C ASN A 292 5.59 -24.93 6.83
N VAL A 293 4.66 -25.46 7.60
CA VAL A 293 4.12 -26.83 7.48
C VAL A 293 2.67 -26.76 6.98
N PRO A 294 2.15 -27.76 6.25
CA PRO A 294 0.73 -27.79 5.89
C PRO A 294 -0.11 -27.95 7.16
N VAL A 295 -1.19 -27.18 7.29
CA VAL A 295 -2.09 -27.23 8.43
C VAL A 295 -3.53 -27.35 7.97
N ASP A 296 -4.31 -28.21 8.62
CA ASP A 296 -5.74 -28.31 8.49
C ASP A 296 -6.43 -27.86 9.78
N LEU A 297 -7.39 -26.95 9.67
CA LEU A 297 -8.32 -26.63 10.75
C LEU A 297 -9.67 -27.30 10.45
N CYS A 298 -10.22 -28.01 11.44
CA CYS A 298 -11.47 -28.73 11.32
C CYS A 298 -12.40 -28.42 12.48
N VAL A 299 -13.67 -28.11 12.19
CA VAL A 299 -14.74 -28.13 13.19
C VAL A 299 -15.10 -29.58 13.45
N THR A 300 -14.73 -30.08 14.62
CA THR A 300 -14.98 -31.47 15.03
C THR A 300 -16.29 -31.64 15.78
N LYS A 301 -16.83 -30.54 16.34
CA LYS A 301 -18.12 -30.52 17.03
C LYS A 301 -18.71 -29.11 17.03
N GLY A 302 -20.04 -29.02 16.90
CA GLY A 302 -20.79 -27.77 17.06
C GLY A 302 -21.02 -26.98 15.77
N PRO A 303 -21.55 -25.75 15.86
CA PRO A 303 -22.15 -25.02 14.76
C PRO A 303 -21.18 -24.20 13.90
N GLY A 304 -19.89 -24.16 14.24
CA GLY A 304 -18.94 -23.29 13.56
C GLY A 304 -18.73 -23.62 12.09
N GLU A 305 -18.49 -22.60 11.27
CA GLU A 305 -18.08 -22.77 9.88
C GLU A 305 -16.95 -21.81 9.49
N PHE A 306 -16.00 -22.33 8.73
CA PHE A 306 -15.00 -21.57 7.98
C PHE A 306 -15.56 -21.05 6.65
N PRO A 307 -14.90 -20.13 5.95
CA PRO A 307 -15.26 -19.75 4.59
C PRO A 307 -15.41 -20.94 3.62
N THR A 308 -14.71 -22.04 3.90
CA THR A 308 -14.77 -23.30 3.14
C THR A 308 -15.67 -24.39 3.78
N GLY A 309 -16.43 -24.07 4.81
CA GLY A 309 -17.32 -25.01 5.50
C GLY A 309 -16.74 -25.55 6.80
N LYS A 310 -16.81 -26.86 7.01
CA LYS A 310 -16.33 -27.50 8.26
C LYS A 310 -14.80 -27.55 8.39
N SER A 311 -14.07 -27.33 7.32
CA SER A 311 -12.61 -27.38 7.34
C SER A 311 -11.99 -26.34 6.41
N ILE A 312 -10.76 -25.96 6.72
CA ILE A 312 -9.92 -25.12 5.88
C ILE A 312 -8.48 -25.62 5.91
N CYS A 313 -7.81 -25.56 4.75
CA CYS A 313 -6.47 -26.10 4.58
C CYS A 313 -5.49 -25.01 4.19
N PHE A 314 -4.39 -24.89 4.92
CA PHE A 314 -3.28 -24.00 4.61
C PHE A 314 -2.18 -24.81 3.91
N ARG A 315 -1.97 -24.58 2.62
CA ARG A 315 -0.98 -25.28 1.78
C ARG A 315 0.05 -24.32 1.23
N ALA A 316 1.25 -24.80 0.99
CA ALA A 316 2.39 -23.98 0.53
C ALA A 316 2.12 -23.22 -0.78
N ASN A 317 1.31 -23.79 -1.66
CA ASN A 317 0.94 -23.23 -2.96
C ASN A 317 -0.42 -22.52 -2.98
N SER A 318 -0.99 -22.23 -1.80
CA SER A 318 -2.25 -21.50 -1.66
C SER A 318 -1.99 -20.06 -1.23
N ASP A 319 -2.88 -19.15 -1.59
CA ASP A 319 -2.91 -17.77 -1.11
C ASP A 319 -3.29 -17.66 0.39
N ILE A 320 -3.89 -18.69 0.97
CA ILE A 320 -4.17 -18.82 2.41
C ILE A 320 -3.16 -19.74 3.11
N ARG A 321 -1.92 -19.70 2.71
CA ARG A 321 -0.86 -20.55 3.28
C ARG A 321 -0.41 -20.12 4.68
N ILE A 322 0.23 -21.05 5.40
CA ILE A 322 0.98 -20.72 6.60
C ILE A 322 2.24 -19.94 6.23
N GLN A 323 2.55 -18.91 6.97
CA GLN A 323 3.70 -18.03 6.75
C GLN A 323 4.37 -17.67 8.06
N ASP A 324 5.71 -17.78 8.10
CA ASP A 324 6.48 -17.55 9.31
C ASP A 324 5.94 -18.36 10.51
N GLY A 325 5.60 -19.62 10.25
CA GLY A 325 5.07 -20.56 11.23
C GLY A 325 3.66 -20.26 11.75
N LYS A 326 2.94 -19.29 11.17
CA LYS A 326 1.62 -18.85 11.63
C LYS A 326 0.61 -18.78 10.49
N ALA A 327 -0.64 -19.12 10.80
CA ALA A 327 -1.78 -18.87 9.94
C ALA A 327 -2.99 -18.48 10.79
N ALA A 328 -3.88 -17.67 10.23
CA ALA A 328 -5.11 -17.27 10.90
C ALA A 328 -6.28 -17.28 9.94
N ILE A 329 -7.49 -17.44 10.49
CA ILE A 329 -8.76 -17.43 9.75
C ILE A 329 -9.91 -17.11 10.69
N SER A 330 -10.97 -16.49 10.17
CA SER A 330 -12.21 -16.27 10.90
C SER A 330 -13.10 -17.51 10.90
N LEU A 331 -13.78 -17.76 12.01
CA LEU A 331 -14.82 -18.76 12.19
C LEU A 331 -16.09 -18.08 12.66
N ARG A 332 -17.24 -18.41 12.08
CA ARG A 332 -18.55 -17.89 12.46
C ARG A 332 -19.56 -19.02 12.66
N ALA A 333 -20.76 -18.68 13.16
CA ALA A 333 -21.86 -19.62 13.26
C ALA A 333 -23.22 -18.93 13.04
N TYR A 334 -24.22 -19.73 12.66
CA TYR A 334 -25.63 -19.34 12.55
C TYR A 334 -26.51 -19.93 13.67
N TYR A 335 -25.93 -20.77 14.50
CA TYR A 335 -26.57 -21.43 15.62
C TYR A 335 -25.72 -21.28 16.86
N SER A 336 -26.35 -21.09 18.01
CA SER A 336 -25.64 -21.06 19.29
C SER A 336 -25.23 -22.46 19.76
N GLY A 337 -24.16 -22.52 20.51
CA GLY A 337 -23.66 -23.75 21.10
C GLY A 337 -22.14 -23.79 21.15
N LYS A 338 -21.64 -24.79 21.84
CA LYS A 338 -20.20 -25.02 21.97
C LYS A 338 -19.63 -25.62 20.69
N CYS A 339 -18.63 -24.96 20.13
CA CYS A 339 -17.89 -25.37 18.95
C CYS A 339 -16.48 -25.82 19.35
N ILE A 340 -16.02 -26.96 18.82
CA ILE A 340 -14.65 -27.45 19.01
C ILE A 340 -13.95 -27.46 17.66
N VAL A 341 -12.81 -26.76 17.61
CA VAL A 341 -11.94 -26.73 16.44
C VAL A 341 -10.62 -27.42 16.77
N GLU A 342 -10.16 -28.23 15.84
CA GLU A 342 -8.88 -28.96 15.92
C GLU A 342 -7.96 -28.51 14.77
N ALA A 343 -6.69 -28.25 15.12
CA ALA A 343 -5.60 -28.01 14.18
C ALA A 343 -4.76 -29.27 14.01
N ARG A 344 -4.49 -29.68 12.77
CA ARG A 344 -3.74 -30.88 12.40
C ARG A 344 -2.62 -30.58 11.43
N SER A 345 -1.49 -31.25 11.60
CA SER A 345 -0.38 -31.26 10.64
C SER A 345 0.32 -32.62 10.69
N PRO A 346 0.76 -33.18 9.55
CA PRO A 346 1.47 -34.46 9.55
C PRO A 346 2.69 -34.45 10.48
N GLY A 347 2.77 -35.44 11.36
CA GLY A 347 3.90 -35.64 12.29
C GLY A 347 3.97 -34.69 13.48
N LEU A 348 3.03 -33.77 13.65
CA LEU A 348 2.95 -32.86 14.78
C LEU A 348 1.80 -33.22 15.73
N LYS A 349 1.96 -32.88 17.02
CA LYS A 349 0.85 -32.97 17.98
C LYS A 349 -0.24 -31.97 17.59
N THR A 350 -1.48 -32.44 17.59
CA THR A 350 -2.67 -31.63 17.33
C THR A 350 -2.95 -30.65 18.46
N ALA A 351 -3.67 -29.56 18.13
CA ALA A 351 -4.17 -28.61 19.12
C ALA A 351 -5.69 -28.45 18.95
N THR A 352 -6.38 -28.17 20.04
CA THR A 352 -7.82 -27.93 20.06
C THR A 352 -8.18 -26.66 20.81
N VAL A 353 -9.26 -26.01 20.38
CA VAL A 353 -9.85 -24.87 21.08
C VAL A 353 -11.36 -24.99 21.12
N SER A 354 -11.97 -24.46 22.17
CA SER A 354 -13.40 -24.38 22.36
C SER A 354 -13.86 -22.92 22.27
N ILE A 355 -14.95 -22.71 21.52
CA ILE A 355 -15.58 -21.41 21.31
C ILE A 355 -17.06 -21.55 21.68
N ASP A 356 -17.62 -20.57 22.38
CA ASP A 356 -19.02 -20.55 22.74
C ASP A 356 -19.76 -19.54 21.84
N PHE A 357 -20.55 -20.05 20.90
CA PHE A 357 -21.46 -19.25 20.10
C PHE A 357 -22.77 -19.05 20.89
N ILE A 358 -23.16 -17.79 21.10
CA ILE A 358 -24.32 -17.42 21.92
C ILE A 358 -25.44 -16.84 21.05
N GLY A 359 -26.66 -16.85 21.57
CA GLY A 359 -27.86 -16.37 20.85
C GLY A 359 -28.83 -17.48 20.48
N ALA A 360 -29.64 -17.23 19.48
CA ALA A 360 -30.67 -18.15 19.02
C ALA A 360 -30.66 -18.21 17.48
N PRO A 361 -31.02 -19.32 16.85
CA PRO A 361 -31.45 -20.61 17.44
C PRO A 361 -30.29 -21.46 17.93
N ALA A 362 -30.55 -22.41 18.81
CA ALA A 362 -29.58 -23.38 19.28
C ALA A 362 -29.25 -24.43 18.23
N PHE A 363 -27.99 -24.89 18.22
CA PHE A 363 -27.55 -25.98 17.36
C PHE A 363 -28.05 -27.33 17.87
N CYS A 364 -28.83 -28.02 17.05
CA CYS A 364 -29.33 -29.37 17.31
C CYS A 364 -28.71 -30.34 16.28
N PRO A 365 -27.74 -31.19 16.68
CA PRO A 365 -27.14 -32.16 15.76
C PRO A 365 -28.21 -33.02 15.02
N GLY A 366 -28.05 -33.15 13.71
CA GLY A 366 -28.99 -33.89 12.86
C GLY A 366 -30.31 -33.17 12.52
N GLN A 367 -30.56 -31.98 13.11
CA GLN A 367 -31.72 -31.13 12.82
C GLN A 367 -31.33 -29.77 12.26
N SER A 368 -30.31 -29.14 12.84
CA SER A 368 -29.76 -27.87 12.31
C SER A 368 -29.03 -28.09 11.00
N VAL A 369 -29.07 -27.08 10.13
CA VAL A 369 -28.28 -27.11 8.89
C VAL A 369 -26.79 -27.09 9.25
N GLU A 370 -26.11 -28.15 8.84
CA GLU A 370 -24.66 -28.23 9.05
C GLU A 370 -23.89 -27.58 7.90
N ALA A 371 -22.75 -26.97 8.23
CA ALA A 371 -21.86 -26.41 7.23
C ALA A 371 -21.36 -27.49 6.27
N VAL A 372 -21.49 -27.25 4.98
CA VAL A 372 -21.00 -28.13 3.91
C VAL A 372 -19.66 -27.61 3.41
N ASN A 373 -18.70 -28.53 3.23
CA ASN A 373 -17.42 -28.16 2.65
C ASN A 373 -17.59 -27.65 1.22
N ARG A 374 -16.95 -26.52 0.94
CA ARG A 374 -16.94 -25.83 -0.34
C ARG A 374 -15.50 -25.78 -0.88
N PRO A 375 -15.30 -25.89 -2.20
CA PRO A 375 -14.00 -25.67 -2.79
C PRO A 375 -13.48 -24.27 -2.41
N TYR A 376 -12.19 -24.17 -2.10
CA TYR A 376 -11.57 -22.88 -1.94
C TYR A 376 -11.45 -22.20 -3.30
N THR A 377 -11.93 -20.97 -3.39
CA THR A 377 -11.75 -20.13 -4.58
C THR A 377 -10.55 -19.23 -4.38
N SER A 378 -9.50 -19.44 -5.16
CA SER A 378 -8.31 -18.60 -5.12
C SER A 378 -8.63 -17.19 -5.60
N PHE A 379 -8.13 -16.17 -4.87
CA PHE A 379 -8.15 -14.78 -5.30
C PHE A 379 -6.95 -14.42 -6.19
N ILE A 380 -5.98 -15.32 -6.31
CA ILE A 380 -4.90 -15.18 -7.29
C ILE A 380 -5.54 -15.37 -8.66
N ARG A 381 -5.89 -14.27 -9.31
CA ARG A 381 -6.23 -14.33 -10.73
C ARG A 381 -4.96 -14.78 -11.46
N GLU A 382 -5.04 -15.85 -12.23
CA GLU A 382 -4.07 -16.11 -13.27
C GLU A 382 -4.20 -14.97 -14.29
N THR A 383 -3.50 -13.88 -14.04
CA THR A 383 -3.25 -12.90 -15.09
C THR A 383 -2.37 -13.61 -16.11
N THR A 384 -2.87 -13.77 -17.32
CA THR A 384 -2.00 -13.99 -18.47
C THR A 384 -0.90 -12.96 -18.35
N ALA A 385 0.36 -13.43 -18.29
CA ALA A 385 1.52 -12.57 -18.14
C ALA A 385 1.56 -11.62 -19.35
N SER A 386 0.94 -10.43 -19.19
CA SER A 386 0.89 -9.43 -20.23
C SER A 386 1.96 -8.39 -20.00
N LEU A 387 2.53 -7.91 -21.09
CA LEU A 387 3.45 -6.79 -21.07
C LEU A 387 2.67 -5.54 -20.59
N GLN A 388 3.14 -4.93 -19.52
CA GLN A 388 2.56 -3.71 -18.94
C GLN A 388 3.58 -2.56 -19.04
N ARG A 389 3.08 -1.33 -19.13
CA ARG A 389 3.88 -0.11 -19.06
C ARG A 389 3.88 0.41 -17.63
N PHE A 390 5.07 0.77 -17.15
CA PHE A 390 5.36 1.45 -15.90
C PHE A 390 6.16 2.72 -16.20
N GLY A 391 6.35 3.56 -15.23
CA GLY A 391 7.07 4.84 -15.36
C GLY A 391 6.14 6.03 -15.12
N ARG A 392 4.90 5.97 -15.53
CA ARG A 392 3.94 7.05 -15.33
C ARG A 392 3.61 7.26 -13.85
N ASN A 393 3.97 8.44 -13.34
CA ASN A 393 3.75 8.81 -11.93
C ASN A 393 4.24 7.78 -10.90
N ASN A 394 5.15 6.88 -11.29
CA ASN A 394 5.81 5.98 -10.35
C ASN A 394 6.72 6.79 -9.42
N PRO A 395 6.91 6.35 -8.17
CA PRO A 395 7.85 6.98 -7.26
C PRO A 395 9.24 7.08 -7.88
N THR A 396 9.82 8.27 -7.84
CA THR A 396 11.16 8.55 -8.38
C THR A 396 12.07 9.12 -7.31
N PHE A 397 13.33 8.76 -7.39
CA PHE A 397 14.37 9.21 -6.46
C PHE A 397 15.56 9.70 -7.28
N SER A 398 16.16 10.79 -6.87
CA SER A 398 17.41 11.27 -7.47
C SER A 398 18.45 11.55 -6.40
N THR A 399 19.72 11.53 -6.77
CA THR A 399 20.82 11.96 -5.88
C THR A 399 20.79 13.47 -5.65
N SER A 400 20.40 14.23 -6.67
CA SER A 400 20.21 15.68 -6.64
C SER A 400 19.22 16.12 -7.71
N HIS A 401 18.77 17.38 -7.65
CA HIS A 401 18.07 18.03 -8.75
C HIS A 401 18.26 19.56 -8.69
N LEU A 402 18.28 20.19 -9.83
CA LEU A 402 18.19 21.65 -9.90
C LEU A 402 16.80 22.13 -9.50
N ASP A 403 16.72 23.32 -8.91
CA ASP A 403 15.45 23.94 -8.55
C ASP A 403 14.50 24.04 -9.76
N GLY A 404 13.30 23.49 -9.62
CA GLY A 404 12.31 23.41 -10.70
C GLY A 404 12.48 22.22 -11.68
N TYR A 405 13.43 21.29 -11.45
CA TYR A 405 13.71 20.13 -12.31
C TYR A 405 13.76 18.82 -11.50
N ASP A 406 12.73 18.55 -10.72
CA ASP A 406 12.72 17.42 -9.78
C ASP A 406 12.57 16.05 -10.46
N ALA A 407 12.84 14.99 -9.69
CA ALA A 407 12.81 13.61 -10.17
C ALA A 407 11.45 13.16 -10.74
N GLY A 408 10.34 13.70 -10.22
CA GLY A 408 8.99 13.37 -10.66
C GLY A 408 8.71 13.75 -12.11
N MET A 409 9.42 14.76 -12.63
CA MET A 409 9.31 15.19 -14.03
C MET A 409 9.76 14.15 -15.06
N ALA A 410 10.50 13.14 -14.61
CA ALA A 410 10.90 12.03 -15.49
C ALA A 410 9.79 10.97 -15.68
N THR A 411 8.65 11.14 -15.04
CA THR A 411 7.54 10.18 -15.05
C THR A 411 6.16 10.84 -15.09
N ASP A 412 6.08 12.13 -15.45
CA ASP A 412 4.84 12.94 -15.42
C ASP A 412 4.08 12.98 -16.74
N GLU A 413 4.57 12.30 -17.78
CA GLU A 413 4.03 12.31 -19.16
C GLU A 413 3.94 13.70 -19.80
N CYS A 414 4.79 14.61 -19.40
CA CYS A 414 4.85 15.95 -19.96
C CYS A 414 6.10 16.11 -20.83
N ASP A 415 5.93 16.26 -22.13
CA ASP A 415 7.05 16.39 -23.10
C ASP A 415 7.94 17.63 -22.88
N SER A 416 7.47 18.60 -22.11
CA SER A 416 8.18 19.86 -21.84
C SER A 416 8.88 19.90 -20.49
N SER A 417 8.61 18.99 -19.60
CA SER A 417 9.27 18.84 -18.30
C SER A 417 10.43 17.86 -18.38
N PHE A 418 11.41 18.01 -17.49
CA PHE A 418 12.51 17.04 -17.36
C PHE A 418 13.18 17.18 -15.99
N TRP A 419 13.68 16.07 -15.47
CA TRP A 419 14.59 16.09 -14.36
C TRP A 419 15.99 16.49 -14.80
N GLN A 420 16.70 17.26 -13.97
CA GLN A 420 18.10 17.61 -14.16
C GLN A 420 18.86 17.59 -12.84
N ALA A 421 20.01 16.94 -12.80
CA ALA A 421 20.88 16.90 -11.63
C ALA A 421 21.53 18.27 -11.35
N GLU A 422 21.95 18.51 -10.10
CA GLU A 422 22.85 19.62 -9.77
C GLU A 422 24.24 19.39 -10.39
N LEU A 423 24.88 20.46 -10.81
CA LEU A 423 26.23 20.40 -11.39
C LEU A 423 27.31 19.98 -10.37
N THR A 424 26.99 19.99 -9.10
CA THR A 424 27.86 19.58 -8.00
C THR A 424 27.71 18.09 -7.64
N ASP A 425 26.82 17.36 -8.31
CA ASP A 425 26.60 15.94 -8.07
C ASP A 425 27.62 15.12 -8.87
N ASP A 426 28.61 14.59 -8.20
CA ASP A 426 29.69 13.81 -8.84
C ASP A 426 29.25 12.45 -9.40
N ALA A 427 28.05 11.97 -9.04
CA ALA A 427 27.52 10.68 -9.47
C ALA A 427 25.98 10.73 -9.65
N PRO A 428 25.48 11.54 -10.60
CA PRO A 428 24.06 11.75 -10.78
C PRO A 428 23.30 10.47 -11.06
N ARG A 429 22.25 10.22 -10.29
CA ARG A 429 21.42 9.03 -10.41
C ARG A 429 19.95 9.39 -10.31
N LEU A 430 19.16 8.89 -11.25
CA LEU A 430 17.71 8.87 -11.18
C LEU A 430 17.24 7.43 -11.06
N THR A 431 16.34 7.14 -10.13
CA THR A 431 15.79 5.80 -9.88
C THR A 431 14.26 5.85 -9.91
N ILE A 432 13.65 4.97 -10.65
CA ILE A 432 12.19 4.76 -10.69
C ILE A 432 11.84 3.48 -9.93
N ASP A 433 10.92 3.57 -9.00
CA ASP A 433 10.34 2.42 -8.30
C ASP A 433 9.10 1.95 -9.06
N THR A 434 9.15 0.80 -9.68
CA THR A 434 7.99 0.21 -10.35
C THR A 434 6.97 -0.39 -9.36
N GLU A 435 7.27 -0.30 -8.05
CA GLU A 435 6.45 -0.83 -6.94
C GLU A 435 6.19 -2.35 -7.02
N LYS A 436 6.62 -2.99 -8.09
CA LYS A 436 6.47 -4.42 -8.36
C LYS A 436 7.77 -5.00 -8.89
N MET A 437 8.02 -6.26 -8.57
CA MET A 437 9.08 -7.03 -9.21
C MET A 437 8.68 -7.32 -10.65
N LEU A 438 9.47 -6.85 -11.60
CA LEU A 438 9.22 -7.02 -13.04
C LEU A 438 10.28 -7.91 -13.70
N GLU A 439 9.86 -8.69 -14.69
CA GLU A 439 10.71 -9.09 -15.80
C GLU A 439 10.74 -7.95 -16.81
N VAL A 440 11.81 -7.17 -16.80
CA VAL A 440 11.90 -5.98 -17.66
C VAL A 440 12.23 -6.41 -19.10
N LYS A 441 11.37 -6.02 -20.03
CA LYS A 441 11.44 -6.38 -21.44
C LYS A 441 11.93 -5.24 -22.34
N ARG A 442 11.56 -4.00 -22.01
CA ARG A 442 11.93 -2.81 -22.77
C ARG A 442 11.96 -1.59 -21.83
N LEU A 443 12.91 -0.71 -22.08
CA LEU A 443 12.99 0.62 -21.46
C LEU A 443 13.05 1.65 -22.58
N ARG A 444 12.37 2.76 -22.41
CA ARG A 444 12.43 3.90 -23.32
C ARG A 444 12.70 5.16 -22.50
N PHE A 445 13.66 5.94 -22.94
CA PHE A 445 14.07 7.19 -22.32
C PHE A 445 13.93 8.31 -23.33
N VAL A 446 13.28 9.40 -22.91
CA VAL A 446 13.19 10.63 -23.68
C VAL A 446 14.08 11.67 -23.00
N PHE A 447 14.90 12.34 -23.77
CA PHE A 447 15.86 13.33 -23.28
C PHE A 447 15.59 14.70 -23.90
N PRO A 448 15.78 15.79 -23.15
CA PRO A 448 15.80 17.11 -23.75
C PRO A 448 16.96 17.22 -24.76
N PRO A 449 16.83 17.98 -25.85
CA PRO A 449 17.91 18.14 -26.83
C PRO A 449 19.10 18.89 -26.25
N ILE A 450 20.30 18.36 -26.43
CA ILE A 450 21.57 19.02 -26.08
C ILE A 450 22.61 18.78 -27.19
N ASN A 451 23.67 19.58 -27.23
CA ASN A 451 24.68 19.50 -28.30
C ASN A 451 25.93 18.68 -27.94
N VAL A 452 25.87 17.92 -26.85
CA VAL A 452 26.96 17.08 -26.38
C VAL A 452 26.48 15.64 -26.20
N ASN A 453 27.40 14.67 -26.30
CA ASN A 453 27.06 13.28 -26.07
C ASN A 453 26.74 13.04 -24.60
N ARG A 454 25.82 12.12 -24.34
CA ARG A 454 25.47 11.64 -23.00
C ARG A 454 26.10 10.30 -22.75
N HIS A 455 26.75 10.16 -21.61
CA HIS A 455 27.30 8.92 -21.13
C HIS A 455 26.56 8.48 -19.88
N PHE A 456 25.89 7.33 -19.93
CA PHE A 456 25.12 6.84 -18.79
C PHE A 456 25.06 5.32 -18.77
N THR A 457 24.82 4.79 -17.57
CA THR A 457 24.60 3.37 -17.33
C THR A 457 23.14 3.15 -16.89
N ILE A 458 22.48 2.15 -17.48
CA ILE A 458 21.15 1.71 -17.06
C ILE A 458 21.34 0.51 -16.14
N GLU A 459 20.69 0.56 -14.98
CA GLU A 459 20.80 -0.46 -13.95
C GLU A 459 19.43 -0.89 -13.43
N ILE A 460 19.37 -2.10 -12.89
CA ILE A 460 18.18 -2.65 -12.24
C ILE A 460 18.54 -3.20 -10.87
N SER A 461 17.62 -3.09 -9.91
CA SER A 461 17.81 -3.56 -8.55
C SER A 461 16.50 -4.06 -7.93
N ASN A 462 16.63 -4.89 -6.88
CA ASN A 462 15.52 -5.35 -6.06
C ASN A 462 15.40 -4.57 -4.75
N ASP A 463 16.48 -3.91 -4.30
CA ASP A 463 16.61 -3.37 -2.94
C ASP A 463 17.27 -1.98 -2.90
N ARG A 464 17.61 -1.38 -4.06
CA ARG A 464 18.37 -0.14 -4.23
C ARG A 464 19.81 -0.17 -3.67
N GLN A 465 20.29 -1.32 -3.24
CA GLN A 465 21.65 -1.51 -2.71
C GLN A 465 22.51 -2.32 -3.68
N HIS A 466 21.94 -3.37 -4.27
CA HIS A 466 22.62 -4.26 -5.19
C HIS A 466 22.10 -4.01 -6.61
N TRP A 467 22.97 -3.48 -7.46
CA TRP A 467 22.62 -3.07 -8.82
C TRP A 467 23.22 -4.01 -9.86
N GLN A 468 22.41 -4.39 -10.82
CA GLN A 468 22.82 -5.11 -12.02
C GLN A 468 22.80 -4.14 -13.20
N SER A 469 23.95 -3.94 -13.86
CA SER A 469 24.03 -3.14 -15.08
C SER A 469 23.35 -3.86 -16.23
N LEU A 470 22.48 -3.16 -16.95
CA LEU A 470 21.80 -3.63 -18.15
C LEU A 470 22.50 -3.14 -19.43
N ALA A 471 22.95 -1.90 -19.43
CA ALA A 471 23.62 -1.29 -20.57
C ALA A 471 24.49 -0.11 -20.14
N LYS A 472 25.64 0.07 -20.81
CA LYS A 472 26.40 1.32 -20.86
C LYS A 472 26.14 2.00 -22.18
N VAL A 473 25.71 3.24 -22.17
CA VAL A 473 25.19 3.95 -23.32
C VAL A 473 25.99 5.21 -23.59
N VAL A 474 26.30 5.42 -24.85
CA VAL A 474 26.78 6.67 -25.39
C VAL A 474 25.72 7.16 -26.39
N LEU A 475 24.96 8.18 -26.01
CA LEU A 475 23.92 8.77 -26.84
C LEU A 475 24.44 10.04 -27.49
N GLN A 476 24.34 10.13 -28.81
CA GLN A 476 24.76 11.32 -29.56
C GLN A 476 23.89 12.51 -29.20
N GLY A 477 24.45 13.72 -29.14
CA GLY A 477 23.77 14.89 -28.60
C GLY A 477 22.44 15.27 -29.23
N GLU A 478 22.29 15.03 -30.54
CA GLU A 478 21.03 15.32 -31.25
C GLU A 478 19.94 14.23 -31.03
N GLN A 479 20.32 13.08 -30.47
CA GLN A 479 19.36 12.00 -30.20
C GLN A 479 18.61 12.29 -28.91
N THR A 480 17.30 12.36 -29.01
CA THR A 480 16.41 12.62 -27.87
C THR A 480 15.70 11.36 -27.36
N ILE A 481 15.89 10.21 -27.99
CA ILE A 481 15.28 8.96 -27.59
C ILE A 481 16.31 7.85 -27.56
N TYR A 482 16.31 7.07 -26.50
CA TYR A 482 17.03 5.81 -26.39
C TYR A 482 16.08 4.69 -25.99
N GLU A 483 16.18 3.55 -26.67
CA GLU A 483 15.44 2.32 -26.31
C GLU A 483 16.41 1.19 -26.00
N TRP A 484 16.22 0.58 -24.84
CA TRP A 484 16.83 -0.69 -24.48
C TRP A 484 15.79 -1.81 -24.59
N LYS A 485 16.17 -2.95 -25.13
CA LYS A 485 15.33 -4.15 -25.22
C LYS A 485 16.14 -5.37 -24.78
N VAL A 486 15.46 -6.32 -24.13
CA VAL A 486 16.10 -7.59 -23.79
C VAL A 486 16.40 -8.38 -25.08
N ASP A 487 17.61 -8.91 -25.20
CA ASP A 487 17.98 -9.72 -26.34
C ASP A 487 17.30 -11.09 -26.33
N THR A 488 16.89 -11.56 -27.51
CA THR A 488 16.33 -12.91 -27.67
C THR A 488 17.39 -13.97 -27.36
N GLY A 489 17.16 -14.75 -26.29
CA GLY A 489 18.09 -15.81 -25.86
C GLY A 489 18.89 -15.50 -24.60
N THR A 490 18.80 -14.28 -24.08
CA THR A 490 19.33 -13.94 -22.74
C THR A 490 18.29 -14.12 -21.64
N SER A 491 18.73 -14.35 -20.40
CA SER A 491 17.82 -14.33 -19.26
C SER A 491 17.24 -12.93 -19.07
N THR A 492 15.92 -12.83 -18.99
CA THR A 492 15.26 -11.54 -18.75
C THR A 492 15.65 -11.00 -17.38
N PRO A 493 16.17 -9.76 -17.30
CA PRO A 493 16.51 -9.14 -16.03
C PRO A 493 15.25 -8.92 -15.19
N ARG A 494 15.40 -9.12 -13.89
CA ARG A 494 14.32 -8.98 -12.90
C ARG A 494 14.69 -7.92 -11.88
N GLY A 495 13.77 -7.00 -11.61
CA GLY A 495 13.95 -5.98 -10.60
C GLY A 495 12.72 -5.15 -10.36
N ARG A 496 12.72 -4.46 -9.22
CA ARG A 496 11.71 -3.47 -8.83
C ARG A 496 12.14 -2.05 -9.18
N PHE A 497 13.44 -1.78 -9.10
CA PHE A 497 13.99 -0.45 -9.32
C PHE A 497 14.75 -0.40 -10.62
N VAL A 498 14.46 0.60 -11.44
CA VAL A 498 15.23 0.92 -12.66
C VAL A 498 15.94 2.24 -12.44
N SER A 499 17.23 2.29 -12.72
CA SER A 499 18.04 3.49 -12.49
C SER A 499 18.84 3.85 -13.74
N ILE A 500 19.07 5.15 -13.88
CA ILE A 500 20.05 5.71 -14.81
C ILE A 500 21.11 6.43 -13.98
N CYS A 501 22.37 6.14 -14.28
CA CYS A 501 23.54 6.79 -13.66
C CYS A 501 24.33 7.47 -14.74
N TRP A 502 24.58 8.76 -14.61
CA TRP A 502 25.38 9.51 -15.57
C TRP A 502 26.83 9.60 -15.10
N ASP A 503 27.73 9.65 -16.09
CA ASP A 503 29.15 9.83 -15.83
C ASP A 503 29.50 11.32 -15.57
N GLU A 504 28.62 12.25 -16.03
CA GLU A 504 28.84 13.70 -15.99
C GLU A 504 27.55 14.44 -15.63
N PRO A 505 27.56 15.35 -14.60
CA PRO A 505 26.37 16.04 -14.15
C PRO A 505 25.78 17.01 -15.20
N GLU A 506 26.62 17.57 -16.08
CA GLU A 506 26.18 18.53 -17.11
C GLU A 506 25.21 17.89 -18.13
N THR A 507 25.28 16.57 -18.29
CA THR A 507 24.42 15.80 -19.20
C THR A 507 23.33 15.02 -18.49
N ALA A 508 23.31 15.07 -17.16
CA ALA A 508 22.36 14.32 -16.32
C ALA A 508 20.97 14.96 -16.30
N MET A 509 20.22 14.71 -17.36
CA MET A 509 18.84 15.15 -17.52
C MET A 509 18.03 14.12 -18.31
N VAL A 510 16.75 13.94 -17.95
CA VAL A 510 15.81 13.06 -18.65
C VAL A 510 14.38 13.58 -18.53
N GLY A 511 13.67 13.63 -19.66
CA GLY A 511 12.29 14.10 -19.74
C GLY A 511 11.29 13.01 -19.41
N GLU A 512 11.46 11.79 -19.94
CA GLU A 512 10.49 10.73 -19.69
C GLU A 512 11.17 9.35 -19.63
N VAL A 513 10.73 8.50 -18.72
CA VAL A 513 11.16 7.11 -18.60
C VAL A 513 9.97 6.18 -18.66
N GLU A 514 9.92 5.35 -19.68
CA GLU A 514 8.91 4.31 -19.85
C GLU A 514 9.53 2.93 -19.61
N ILE A 515 8.93 2.16 -18.73
CA ILE A 515 9.39 0.83 -18.36
C ILE A 515 8.33 -0.18 -18.79
N TYR A 516 8.71 -1.15 -19.62
CA TYR A 516 7.81 -2.20 -20.07
C TYR A 516 8.28 -3.54 -19.51
N GLY A 517 7.42 -4.19 -18.77
CA GLY A 517 7.73 -5.44 -18.09
C GLY A 517 6.53 -6.33 -17.84
N ILE A 518 6.82 -7.54 -17.37
CA ILE A 518 5.84 -8.50 -16.92
C ILE A 518 6.01 -8.61 -15.42
N VAL A 519 4.93 -8.44 -14.66
CA VAL A 519 4.98 -8.57 -13.20
C VAL A 519 5.40 -9.99 -12.83
N CYS A 520 6.49 -10.13 -12.06
CA CYS A 520 6.94 -11.42 -11.53
C CYS A 520 5.91 -11.95 -10.52
N ARG A 521 5.65 -13.25 -10.61
CA ARG A 521 4.78 -13.97 -9.69
C ARG A 521 5.48 -14.31 -8.39
#